data_79adece611d84d3c8ce4f95189a2de08
#
_entry.id   79adece611d84d3c8ce4f95189a2de08
#
_cell.length_a   1.000
_cell.length_b   1.000
_cell.length_c   1.000
_cell.angle_alpha   90.00
_cell.angle_beta   90.00
_cell.angle_gamma   90.00
#
_symmetry.space_group_name_H-M   'P 1'
#
loop_
_entity.id
_entity.type
_entity.pdbx_description
1 polymer ?
#
loop_
_entity_poly.entity_id
_entity_poly.type
_entity_poly.pdbx_seq_one_letter_code
_entity_poly.pdbx_strand_id
1 'polypeptide(L)'
;MQNNHNNSPDYSQYTIEELKDVIAHIDKAQFPERFDAANMALSEKLKTKPQQPRDDEERNAVIPPLKWSEQHVATRVIMILFFAMLILGLVGMFCDFMVAKRWSSNSVGLFGLLSISLIVLWFTCLTLDEKFSKRLTLDWRGKLSLIVMPLLFLMLSWIFVDKTLPFGLHKLAEQQNVRVDMDYKKRNGRKHCRHRIKIIETRELEDIDLCLTKEELNRLPDRGKLSVLGTQSRFGLHVDEFSIATQRR
;
A
#
# COMPACT_ATOMS: atom_id res chain seq x y z
N MET A 1 -72.65 -39.50 6.90
CA MET A 1 -71.71 -38.61 7.62
C MET A 1 -70.73 -38.02 6.58
N GLN A 2 -71.06 -36.83 6.08
CA GLN A 2 -70.21 -36.12 5.13
C GLN A 2 -69.09 -35.32 5.94
N ASN A 3 -67.89 -35.78 5.88
CA ASN A 3 -66.74 -35.05 6.46
C ASN A 3 -66.43 -33.83 5.57
N ASN A 4 -66.82 -32.64 6.07
CA ASN A 4 -66.43 -31.38 5.51
C ASN A 4 -64.89 -31.20 5.67
N HIS A 5 -64.08 -31.71 4.72
CA HIS A 5 -62.66 -31.52 4.67
C HIS A 5 -62.22 -30.31 3.80
N ASN A 6 -63.05 -29.26 3.68
CA ASN A 6 -62.76 -28.05 2.94
C ASN A 6 -62.33 -26.90 3.84
N ASN A 7 -61.48 -27.16 4.85
CA ASN A 7 -60.74 -26.07 5.53
C ASN A 7 -59.42 -25.94 4.86
N SER A 8 -59.36 -25.22 3.72
CA SER A 8 -58.09 -24.75 3.13
C SER A 8 -57.49 -23.73 4.08
N PRO A 9 -56.22 -23.85 4.44
CA PRO A 9 -55.55 -22.86 5.29
C PRO A 9 -55.62 -21.47 4.67
N ASP A 10 -55.82 -20.45 5.50
CA ASP A 10 -55.75 -19.05 5.04
C ASP A 10 -54.29 -18.63 4.85
N TYR A 11 -53.78 -18.69 3.64
CA TYR A 11 -52.41 -18.33 3.27
C TYR A 11 -52.15 -16.83 3.28
N SER A 12 -53.13 -15.97 3.50
CA SER A 12 -52.95 -14.51 3.57
C SER A 12 -52.05 -14.06 4.74
N GLN A 13 -52.03 -14.86 5.81
CA GLN A 13 -51.29 -14.56 7.04
C GLN A 13 -49.82 -15.07 7.02
N TYR A 14 -49.47 -15.94 6.08
CA TYR A 14 -48.14 -16.54 6.02
C TYR A 14 -47.12 -15.56 5.45
N THR A 15 -45.89 -15.60 5.95
CA THR A 15 -44.77 -14.84 5.39
C THR A 15 -44.32 -15.41 4.04
N ILE A 16 -43.50 -14.65 3.27
CA ILE A 16 -42.99 -15.12 1.98
C ILE A 16 -42.14 -16.39 2.16
N GLU A 17 -41.42 -16.50 3.26
CA GLU A 17 -40.57 -17.65 3.55
C GLU A 17 -41.40 -18.88 3.91
N GLU A 18 -42.41 -18.71 4.75
CA GLU A 18 -43.35 -19.77 5.09
C GLU A 18 -44.12 -20.26 3.87
N LEU A 19 -44.56 -19.36 2.98
CA LEU A 19 -45.24 -19.75 1.73
C LEU A 19 -44.31 -20.55 0.81
N LYS A 20 -43.05 -20.21 0.69
CA LYS A 20 -42.08 -20.99 -0.08
C LYS A 20 -41.88 -22.39 0.50
N ASP A 21 -41.79 -22.48 1.83
CA ASP A 21 -41.62 -23.75 2.52
C ASP A 21 -42.87 -24.63 2.35
N VAL A 22 -44.06 -24.06 2.51
CA VAL A 22 -45.35 -24.75 2.26
C VAL A 22 -45.43 -25.26 0.83
N ILE A 23 -45.09 -24.46 -0.19
CA ILE A 23 -45.10 -24.85 -1.60
C ILE A 23 -44.12 -25.99 -1.88
N ALA A 24 -42.94 -25.98 -1.22
CA ALA A 24 -41.92 -27.03 -1.39
C ALA A 24 -42.35 -28.39 -0.81
N HIS A 25 -43.26 -28.39 0.20
CA HIS A 25 -43.66 -29.60 0.91
C HIS A 25 -45.09 -30.09 0.58
N ILE A 26 -45.91 -29.30 -0.12
CA ILE A 26 -47.23 -29.73 -0.58
C ILE A 26 -47.11 -30.76 -1.72
N ASP A 27 -47.72 -31.93 -1.54
CA ASP A 27 -47.91 -32.87 -2.65
C ASP A 27 -48.92 -32.31 -3.65
N LYS A 28 -48.44 -31.82 -4.78
CA LYS A 28 -49.26 -31.22 -5.84
C LYS A 28 -50.28 -32.19 -6.45
N ALA A 29 -49.95 -33.49 -6.49
CA ALA A 29 -50.86 -34.50 -7.04
C ALA A 29 -52.04 -34.79 -6.10
N GLN A 30 -51.82 -34.72 -4.80
CA GLN A 30 -52.82 -34.99 -3.79
C GLN A 30 -53.65 -33.76 -3.41
N PHE A 31 -53.03 -32.55 -3.44
CA PHE A 31 -53.67 -31.30 -3.00
C PHE A 31 -53.45 -30.13 -3.99
N PRO A 32 -53.92 -30.25 -5.27
CA PRO A 32 -53.70 -29.24 -6.29
C PRO A 32 -54.23 -27.84 -5.92
N GLU A 33 -55.46 -27.81 -5.33
CA GLU A 33 -56.10 -26.54 -4.95
C GLU A 33 -55.31 -25.76 -3.87
N ARG A 34 -54.71 -26.48 -2.89
CA ARG A 34 -53.88 -25.84 -1.85
C ARG A 34 -52.57 -25.34 -2.41
N PHE A 35 -51.97 -26.06 -3.34
CA PHE A 35 -50.75 -25.64 -4.03
C PHE A 35 -50.99 -24.36 -4.83
N ASP A 36 -52.09 -24.28 -5.57
CA ASP A 36 -52.45 -23.11 -6.37
C ASP A 36 -52.77 -21.89 -5.47
N ALA A 37 -53.50 -22.10 -4.36
CA ALA A 37 -53.82 -21.06 -3.40
C ALA A 37 -52.55 -20.48 -2.73
N ALA A 38 -51.60 -21.35 -2.35
CA ALA A 38 -50.33 -20.92 -1.78
C ALA A 38 -49.47 -20.13 -2.80
N ASN A 39 -49.45 -20.57 -4.08
CA ASN A 39 -48.76 -19.85 -5.15
C ASN A 39 -49.37 -18.49 -5.45
N MET A 40 -50.69 -18.38 -5.45
CA MET A 40 -51.41 -17.11 -5.61
C MET A 40 -51.06 -16.15 -4.48
N ALA A 41 -51.13 -16.59 -3.22
CA ALA A 41 -50.76 -15.78 -2.07
C ALA A 41 -49.29 -15.31 -2.11
N LEU A 42 -48.36 -16.19 -2.53
CA LEU A 42 -46.94 -15.82 -2.73
C LEU A 42 -46.80 -14.77 -3.83
N SER A 43 -47.47 -14.94 -4.97
CA SER A 43 -47.41 -14.02 -6.10
C SER A 43 -47.96 -12.63 -5.75
N GLU A 44 -49.01 -12.56 -4.97
CA GLU A 44 -49.62 -11.32 -4.50
C GLU A 44 -48.70 -10.59 -3.51
N LYS A 45 -48.12 -11.32 -2.54
CA LYS A 45 -47.14 -10.73 -1.60
C LYS A 45 -45.86 -10.27 -2.26
N LEU A 46 -45.42 -10.94 -3.32
CA LEU A 46 -44.27 -10.48 -4.13
C LEU A 46 -44.58 -9.21 -4.93
N LYS A 47 -45.84 -9.03 -5.38
CA LYS A 47 -46.27 -7.80 -6.06
C LYS A 47 -46.47 -6.63 -5.10
N THR A 48 -46.95 -6.89 -3.88
CA THR A 48 -47.23 -5.86 -2.87
C THR A 48 -46.02 -5.47 -2.04
N LYS A 49 -44.94 -6.30 -2.01
CA LYS A 49 -43.68 -5.91 -1.40
C LYS A 49 -43.05 -4.83 -2.29
N PRO A 50 -42.92 -3.56 -1.80
CA PRO A 50 -42.13 -2.59 -2.54
C PRO A 50 -40.80 -3.30 -2.81
N GLN A 51 -40.37 -3.34 -4.07
CA GLN A 51 -39.03 -3.84 -4.41
C GLN A 51 -38.05 -3.07 -3.55
N GLN A 52 -37.70 -3.67 -2.41
CA GLN A 52 -36.47 -3.22 -1.71
C GLN A 52 -35.39 -3.30 -2.77
N PRO A 53 -34.71 -2.19 -3.06
CA PRO A 53 -33.59 -2.21 -4.02
C PRO A 53 -32.75 -3.42 -3.63
N ARG A 54 -32.56 -4.34 -4.55
CA ARG A 54 -31.71 -5.51 -4.30
C ARG A 54 -30.38 -4.95 -3.82
N ASP A 55 -29.99 -5.28 -2.59
CA ASP A 55 -28.69 -4.92 -2.03
C ASP A 55 -27.53 -5.28 -3.00
N ASP A 56 -27.79 -6.18 -3.93
CA ASP A 56 -26.89 -6.58 -5.00
C ASP A 56 -26.81 -5.57 -6.15
N GLU A 57 -27.86 -4.78 -6.44
CA GLU A 57 -27.81 -3.70 -7.45
C GLU A 57 -27.09 -2.46 -6.88
N GLU A 58 -27.25 -2.16 -5.59
CA GLU A 58 -26.46 -1.11 -4.93
C GLU A 58 -24.99 -1.48 -4.81
N ARG A 59 -24.66 -2.76 -4.60
CA ARG A 59 -23.27 -3.25 -4.58
C ARG A 59 -22.59 -3.23 -5.94
N ASN A 60 -23.36 -3.38 -7.01
CA ASN A 60 -22.84 -3.39 -8.39
C ASN A 60 -22.97 -2.04 -9.11
N ALA A 61 -23.55 -1.02 -8.47
CA ALA A 61 -23.51 0.32 -9.00
C ALA A 61 -22.03 0.74 -9.12
N VAL A 62 -21.53 0.74 -10.35
CA VAL A 62 -20.18 1.24 -10.67
C VAL A 62 -20.17 2.71 -10.26
N ILE A 63 -19.68 2.98 -9.04
CA ILE A 63 -19.56 4.35 -8.54
C ILE A 63 -18.60 5.07 -9.48
N PRO A 64 -19.07 6.08 -10.23
CA PRO A 64 -18.22 6.74 -11.22
C PRO A 64 -16.97 7.31 -10.55
N PRO A 65 -15.82 7.32 -11.23
CA PRO A 65 -14.60 7.84 -10.65
C PRO A 65 -14.80 9.30 -10.25
N LEU A 66 -14.45 9.63 -9.01
CA LEU A 66 -14.52 11.00 -8.51
C LEU A 66 -13.57 11.86 -9.35
N LYS A 67 -14.09 12.91 -9.98
CA LYS A 67 -13.25 13.84 -10.71
C LYS A 67 -12.31 14.55 -9.73
N TRP A 68 -11.08 14.79 -10.15
CA TRP A 68 -10.07 15.45 -9.32
C TRP A 68 -10.56 16.81 -8.75
N SER A 69 -11.34 17.55 -9.56
CA SER A 69 -11.93 18.85 -9.15
C SER A 69 -12.99 18.75 -8.06
N GLU A 70 -13.58 17.57 -7.86
CA GLU A 70 -14.65 17.33 -6.89
C GLU A 70 -14.12 16.89 -5.52
N GLN A 71 -12.83 16.54 -5.44
CA GLN A 71 -12.20 16.13 -4.19
C GLN A 71 -11.91 17.34 -3.30
N HIS A 72 -12.00 17.14 -1.99
CA HIS A 72 -11.62 18.16 -1.02
C HIS A 72 -10.14 18.54 -1.18
N VAL A 73 -9.80 19.81 -0.92
CA VAL A 73 -8.41 20.31 -1.07
C VAL A 73 -7.43 19.47 -0.25
N ALA A 74 -7.80 19.08 0.98
CA ALA A 74 -6.96 18.25 1.84
C ALA A 74 -6.62 16.90 1.19
N THR A 75 -7.61 16.24 0.56
CA THR A 75 -7.41 14.96 -0.15
C THR A 75 -6.44 15.13 -1.31
N ARG A 76 -6.57 16.23 -2.08
CA ARG A 76 -5.63 16.54 -3.17
C ARG A 76 -4.21 16.77 -2.67
N VAL A 77 -4.05 17.52 -1.58
CA VAL A 77 -2.74 17.82 -0.97
C VAL A 77 -2.06 16.54 -0.51
N ILE A 78 -2.76 15.65 0.21
CA ILE A 78 -2.15 14.40 0.69
C ILE A 78 -1.76 13.47 -0.47
N MET A 79 -2.56 13.43 -1.54
CA MET A 79 -2.23 12.65 -2.73
C MET A 79 -0.98 13.19 -3.43
N ILE A 80 -0.87 14.51 -3.58
CA ILE A 80 0.33 15.15 -4.14
C ILE A 80 1.56 14.84 -3.28
N LEU A 81 1.46 14.99 -1.96
CA LEU A 81 2.54 14.69 -1.03
C LEU A 81 2.94 13.22 -1.10
N PHE A 82 1.98 12.31 -1.16
CA PHE A 82 2.23 10.86 -1.31
C PHE A 82 3.03 10.56 -2.57
N PHE A 83 2.59 11.05 -3.74
CA PHE A 83 3.28 10.83 -5.00
C PHE A 83 4.64 11.52 -5.04
N ALA A 84 4.76 12.73 -4.50
CA ALA A 84 6.04 13.42 -4.40
C ALA A 84 7.04 12.62 -3.55
N MET A 85 6.63 12.12 -2.38
CA MET A 85 7.47 11.29 -1.53
C MET A 85 7.82 9.96 -2.19
N LEU A 86 6.88 9.35 -2.94
CA LEU A 86 7.14 8.12 -3.68
C LEU A 86 8.23 8.35 -4.75
N ILE A 87 8.10 9.39 -5.57
CA ILE A 87 9.05 9.72 -6.63
C ILE A 87 10.42 10.06 -6.01
N LEU A 88 10.46 10.93 -5.02
CA LEU A 88 11.70 11.32 -4.35
C LEU A 88 12.35 10.14 -3.63
N GLY A 89 11.55 9.26 -3.01
CA GLY A 89 12.04 8.05 -2.38
C GLY A 89 12.68 7.09 -3.38
N LEU A 90 12.07 6.91 -4.56
CA LEU A 90 12.65 6.12 -5.64
C LEU A 90 13.99 6.72 -6.10
N VAL A 91 14.06 8.03 -6.32
CA VAL A 91 15.31 8.71 -6.68
C VAL A 91 16.38 8.45 -5.61
N GLY A 92 16.05 8.61 -4.33
CA GLY A 92 16.99 8.38 -3.23
C GLY A 92 17.51 6.93 -3.14
N MET A 93 16.69 5.94 -3.55
CA MET A 93 17.10 4.54 -3.58
C MET A 93 18.10 4.19 -4.68
N PHE A 94 18.10 4.95 -5.79
CA PHE A 94 19.00 4.71 -6.94
C PHE A 94 20.26 5.58 -6.91
N CYS A 95 20.39 6.47 -5.94
CA CYS A 95 21.61 7.25 -5.80
C CYS A 95 22.70 6.46 -5.04
N ASP A 96 23.91 6.45 -5.57
CA ASP A 96 25.10 5.88 -4.90
C ASP A 96 25.61 6.82 -3.79
N PHE A 97 24.78 6.96 -2.75
CA PHE A 97 25.02 7.86 -1.64
C PHE A 97 25.15 7.09 -0.31
N MET A 98 26.27 7.27 0.36
CA MET A 98 26.55 6.70 1.67
C MET A 98 26.16 7.69 2.77
N VAL A 99 25.16 7.36 3.55
CA VAL A 99 24.65 8.23 4.62
C VAL A 99 25.62 8.26 5.79
N ALA A 100 25.82 9.43 6.40
CA ALA A 100 26.58 9.56 7.62
C ALA A 100 25.85 8.91 8.80
N LYS A 101 26.52 8.08 9.60
CA LYS A 101 25.92 7.42 10.79
C LYS A 101 25.30 8.39 11.78
N ARG A 102 25.94 9.54 11.97
CA ARG A 102 25.41 10.59 12.83
C ARG A 102 24.03 11.06 12.36
N TRP A 103 23.79 11.10 11.03
CA TRP A 103 22.47 11.42 10.48
C TRP A 103 21.47 10.33 10.83
N SER A 104 21.78 9.06 10.54
CA SER A 104 20.89 7.93 10.82
C SER A 104 20.48 7.88 12.30
N SER A 105 21.42 8.10 13.23
CA SER A 105 21.13 8.17 14.67
C SER A 105 20.18 9.31 15.05
N ASN A 106 20.31 10.48 14.43
CA ASN A 106 19.53 11.68 14.76
C ASN A 106 18.19 11.76 13.98
N SER A 107 18.06 11.02 12.89
CA SER A 107 16.89 11.07 12.00
C SER A 107 15.64 10.41 12.55
N VAL A 108 15.74 9.58 13.59
CA VAL A 108 14.62 8.85 14.19
C VAL A 108 13.50 9.79 14.66
N GLY A 109 13.86 10.90 15.30
CA GLY A 109 12.88 11.90 15.73
C GLY A 109 12.16 12.56 14.55
N LEU A 110 12.89 12.90 13.49
CA LEU A 110 12.35 13.50 12.27
C LEU A 110 11.44 12.51 11.53
N PHE A 111 11.85 11.25 11.46
CA PHE A 111 11.01 10.17 10.92
C PHE A 111 9.70 10.05 11.69
N GLY A 112 9.75 10.01 13.02
CA GLY A 112 8.55 9.93 13.86
C GLY A 112 7.61 11.11 13.63
N LEU A 113 8.14 12.33 13.63
CA LEU A 113 7.37 13.55 13.41
C LEU A 113 6.70 13.57 12.03
N LEU A 114 7.45 13.24 10.97
CA LEU A 114 6.92 13.19 9.61
C LEU A 114 5.84 12.12 9.46
N SER A 115 6.08 10.93 10.00
CA SER A 115 5.12 9.82 9.95
C SER A 115 3.82 10.15 10.67
N ILE A 116 3.90 10.69 11.89
CA ILE A 116 2.73 11.10 12.66
C ILE A 116 1.96 12.19 11.92
N SER A 117 2.64 13.20 11.39
CA SER A 117 2.01 14.28 10.63
C SER A 117 1.23 13.78 9.42
N LEU A 118 1.79 12.83 8.65
CA LEU A 118 1.12 12.24 7.48
C LEU A 118 -0.08 11.38 7.89
N ILE A 119 0.04 10.61 8.96
CA ILE A 119 -1.06 9.80 9.48
C ILE A 119 -2.20 10.69 9.99
N VAL A 120 -1.88 11.73 10.76
CA VAL A 120 -2.89 12.71 11.22
C VAL A 120 -3.56 13.38 10.03
N LEU A 121 -2.80 13.83 9.03
CA LEU A 121 -3.33 14.43 7.82
C LEU A 121 -4.25 13.46 7.07
N TRP A 122 -3.89 12.17 6.97
CA TRP A 122 -4.73 11.13 6.37
C TRP A 122 -6.07 10.99 7.07
N PHE A 123 -6.08 10.87 8.40
CA PHE A 123 -7.33 10.79 9.16
C PHE A 123 -8.16 12.09 9.07
N THR A 124 -7.50 13.24 9.05
CA THR A 124 -8.18 14.53 8.82
C THR A 124 -8.85 14.57 7.44
N CYS A 125 -8.21 14.05 6.40
CA CYS A 125 -8.83 13.95 5.08
C CYS A 125 -10.08 13.06 5.09
N LEU A 126 -10.06 11.94 5.83
CA LEU A 126 -11.22 11.04 5.96
C LEU A 126 -12.39 11.71 6.68
N THR A 127 -12.13 12.62 7.61
CA THR A 127 -13.19 13.36 8.33
C THR A 127 -13.72 14.52 7.52
N LEU A 128 -12.90 15.22 6.75
CA LEU A 128 -13.29 16.38 5.97
C LEU A 128 -13.93 16.05 4.62
N ASP A 129 -13.52 14.95 4.00
CA ASP A 129 -14.04 14.52 2.69
C ASP A 129 -14.99 13.32 2.87
N GLU A 130 -16.24 13.64 3.19
CA GLU A 130 -17.28 12.63 3.42
C GLU A 130 -17.51 11.74 2.19
N LYS A 131 -17.41 12.27 0.97
CA LYS A 131 -17.57 11.52 -0.28
C LYS A 131 -16.45 10.50 -0.44
N PHE A 132 -15.22 10.92 -0.15
CA PHE A 132 -14.05 10.05 -0.20
C PHE A 132 -14.11 8.96 0.89
N SER A 133 -14.47 9.34 2.11
CA SER A 133 -14.64 8.42 3.25
C SER A 133 -15.72 7.36 3.00
N LYS A 134 -16.91 7.75 2.56
CA LYS A 134 -18.00 6.82 2.21
C LYS A 134 -17.55 5.82 1.15
N ARG A 135 -16.83 6.29 0.14
CA ARG A 135 -16.32 5.42 -0.93
C ARG A 135 -15.32 4.37 -0.42
N LEU A 136 -14.41 4.76 0.47
CA LEU A 136 -13.45 3.85 1.08
C LEU A 136 -14.13 2.80 1.97
N THR A 137 -15.27 3.13 2.58
CA THR A 137 -15.99 2.20 3.46
C THR A 137 -16.94 1.26 2.74
N LEU A 138 -17.36 1.59 1.50
CA LEU A 138 -18.29 0.77 0.72
C LEU A 138 -17.68 -0.55 0.25
N ASP A 139 -16.44 -0.54 -0.23
CA ASP A 139 -15.80 -1.72 -0.79
C ASP A 139 -14.73 -2.28 0.16
N TRP A 140 -14.53 -3.60 0.14
CA TRP A 140 -13.50 -4.27 0.94
C TRP A 140 -12.09 -3.75 0.61
N ARG A 141 -11.84 -3.39 -0.66
CA ARG A 141 -10.56 -2.80 -1.11
C ARG A 141 -10.34 -1.43 -0.48
N GLY A 142 -11.39 -0.63 -0.37
CA GLY A 142 -11.35 0.65 0.32
C GLY A 142 -11.06 0.47 1.82
N LYS A 143 -11.73 -0.47 2.49
CA LYS A 143 -11.46 -0.80 3.90
C LYS A 143 -10.02 -1.25 4.12
N LEU A 144 -9.47 -2.05 3.20
CA LEU A 144 -8.07 -2.45 3.24
C LEU A 144 -7.14 -1.24 3.12
N SER A 145 -7.47 -0.25 2.29
CA SER A 145 -6.66 0.96 2.11
C SER A 145 -6.56 1.80 3.39
N LEU A 146 -7.58 1.77 4.28
CA LEU A 146 -7.53 2.45 5.57
C LEU A 146 -6.39 1.96 6.46
N ILE A 147 -6.03 0.68 6.35
CA ILE A 147 -4.93 0.07 7.11
C ILE A 147 -3.61 0.18 6.34
N VAL A 148 -3.65 -0.05 5.03
CA VAL A 148 -2.45 -0.10 4.20
C VAL A 148 -1.82 1.28 4.02
N MET A 149 -2.62 2.35 3.87
CA MET A 149 -2.09 3.70 3.65
C MET A 149 -1.24 4.24 4.81
N PRO A 150 -1.65 4.13 6.09
CA PRO A 150 -0.76 4.49 7.20
C PRO A 150 0.57 3.73 7.20
N LEU A 151 0.55 2.43 6.88
CA LEU A 151 1.78 1.62 6.77
C LEU A 151 2.68 2.08 5.61
N LEU A 152 2.08 2.44 4.48
CA LEU A 152 2.82 3.03 3.36
C LEU A 152 3.43 4.38 3.72
N PHE A 153 2.73 5.23 4.47
CA PHE A 153 3.29 6.49 4.96
C PHE A 153 4.49 6.26 5.88
N LEU A 154 4.44 5.28 6.78
CA LEU A 154 5.58 4.91 7.61
C LEU A 154 6.78 4.48 6.74
N MET A 155 6.54 3.59 5.78
CA MET A 155 7.60 3.09 4.90
C MET A 155 8.21 4.21 4.03
N LEU A 156 7.37 5.05 3.43
CA LEU A 156 7.83 6.18 2.61
C LEU A 156 8.55 7.24 3.43
N SER A 157 8.06 7.55 4.63
CA SER A 157 8.76 8.47 5.56
C SER A 157 10.13 7.96 5.93
N TRP A 158 10.26 6.65 6.17
CA TRP A 158 11.55 6.03 6.45
C TRP A 158 12.52 6.20 5.28
N ILE A 159 12.11 5.80 4.07
CA ILE A 159 12.95 5.91 2.87
C ILE A 159 13.33 7.38 2.61
N PHE A 160 12.39 8.28 2.75
CA PHE A 160 12.62 9.71 2.52
C PHE A 160 13.62 10.29 3.51
N VAL A 161 13.44 10.04 4.81
CA VAL A 161 14.31 10.59 5.86
C VAL A 161 15.67 9.93 5.87
N ASP A 162 15.74 8.62 5.59
CA ASP A 162 17.01 7.87 5.65
C ASP A 162 17.87 8.03 4.39
N LYS A 163 17.28 8.14 3.21
CA LYS A 163 18.02 8.16 1.93
C LYS A 163 17.89 9.49 1.18
N THR A 164 16.68 9.95 0.96
CA THR A 164 16.40 11.08 0.08
C THR A 164 16.82 12.40 0.70
N LEU A 165 16.44 12.63 1.94
CA LEU A 165 16.70 13.90 2.61
C LEU A 165 18.19 14.18 2.83
N PRO A 166 19.01 13.22 3.34
CA PRO A 166 20.44 13.46 3.48
C PRO A 166 21.13 13.66 2.12
N PHE A 167 20.70 12.98 1.07
CA PHE A 167 21.20 13.22 -0.29
C PHE A 167 20.86 14.64 -0.78
N GLY A 168 19.61 15.08 -0.60
CA GLY A 168 19.20 16.45 -0.95
C GLY A 168 19.98 17.51 -0.17
N LEU A 169 20.15 17.32 1.13
CA LEU A 169 20.94 18.20 1.99
C LEU A 169 22.42 18.18 1.65
N HIS A 170 22.96 17.02 1.22
CA HIS A 170 24.34 16.92 0.72
C HIS A 170 24.56 17.83 -0.49
N LYS A 171 23.61 17.86 -1.44
CA LYS A 171 23.71 18.73 -2.63
C LYS A 171 23.65 20.22 -2.32
N LEU A 172 23.01 20.60 -1.22
CA LEU A 172 22.89 21.99 -0.76
C LEU A 172 24.02 22.42 0.19
N ALA A 173 24.73 21.45 0.79
CA ALA A 173 25.81 21.71 1.73
C ALA A 173 27.13 21.96 0.99
N GLU A 174 28.06 22.53 1.72
CA GLU A 174 29.45 22.61 1.27
C GLU A 174 30.04 21.21 1.06
N GLN A 175 30.55 20.95 -0.13
CA GLN A 175 31.08 19.67 -0.56
C GLN A 175 32.57 19.74 -0.71
N GLN A 176 33.27 18.70 -0.28
CA GLN A 176 34.70 18.55 -0.46
C GLN A 176 35.00 17.29 -1.27
N ASN A 177 35.82 17.40 -2.28
CA ASN A 177 36.28 16.24 -3.01
C ASN A 177 37.23 15.44 -2.11
N VAL A 178 36.92 14.21 -1.89
CA VAL A 178 37.69 13.32 -1.03
C VAL A 178 38.00 12.01 -1.72
N ARG A 179 39.13 11.45 -1.34
CA ARG A 179 39.50 10.09 -1.70
C ARG A 179 39.65 9.29 -0.41
N VAL A 180 38.80 8.28 -0.27
CA VAL A 180 38.72 7.46 0.95
C VAL A 180 39.00 6.01 0.59
N ASP A 181 39.92 5.38 1.32
CA ASP A 181 40.18 3.96 1.19
C ASP A 181 39.24 3.19 2.16
N MET A 182 38.42 2.31 1.60
CA MET A 182 37.40 1.54 2.33
C MET A 182 37.66 0.05 2.15
N ASP A 183 37.40 -0.72 3.20
CA ASP A 183 37.43 -2.17 3.11
C ASP A 183 36.15 -2.68 2.43
N TYR A 184 36.28 -3.68 1.57
CA TYR A 184 35.13 -4.30 0.92
C TYR A 184 35.18 -5.82 1.05
N LYS A 185 33.99 -6.44 0.85
CA LYS A 185 33.82 -7.88 0.77
C LYS A 185 32.87 -8.21 -0.36
N LYS A 186 33.21 -9.20 -1.19
CA LYS A 186 32.31 -9.77 -2.18
C LYS A 186 31.10 -10.39 -1.50
N ARG A 187 29.92 -10.21 -2.08
CA ARG A 187 28.68 -10.85 -1.66
C ARG A 187 27.99 -11.54 -2.80
N ASN A 188 27.23 -12.60 -2.48
CA ASN A 188 26.36 -13.25 -3.44
C ASN A 188 25.31 -12.26 -3.95
N GLY A 189 25.10 -12.26 -5.27
CA GLY A 189 24.16 -11.35 -5.92
C GLY A 189 22.72 -11.60 -5.55
N ARG A 190 21.88 -10.56 -5.73
CA ARG A 190 20.42 -10.61 -5.68
C ARG A 190 19.86 -10.42 -7.10
N LYS A 191 18.55 -10.65 -7.29
CA LYS A 191 17.89 -10.57 -8.62
C LYS A 191 18.24 -9.31 -9.43
N HIS A 192 18.41 -8.16 -8.78
CA HIS A 192 18.69 -6.87 -9.45
C HIS A 192 20.17 -6.48 -9.48
N CYS A 193 21.02 -7.16 -8.71
CA CYS A 193 22.45 -6.88 -8.64
C CYS A 193 23.19 -8.22 -8.48
N ARG A 194 23.49 -8.86 -9.61
CA ARG A 194 24.13 -10.19 -9.62
C ARG A 194 25.57 -10.16 -9.13
N HIS A 195 26.26 -9.05 -9.35
CA HIS A 195 27.67 -8.85 -9.05
C HIS A 195 27.80 -7.69 -8.12
N ARG A 196 28.02 -7.94 -6.82
CA ARG A 196 28.07 -6.88 -5.84
C ARG A 196 29.19 -7.06 -4.84
N ILE A 197 29.66 -5.94 -4.36
CA ILE A 197 30.53 -5.84 -3.20
C ILE A 197 29.82 -5.06 -2.10
N LYS A 198 30.03 -5.48 -0.86
CA LYS A 198 29.65 -4.70 0.30
C LYS A 198 30.86 -3.90 0.74
N ILE A 199 30.76 -2.58 0.73
CA ILE A 199 31.73 -1.72 1.40
C ILE A 199 31.49 -1.88 2.89
N ILE A 200 32.53 -2.32 3.61
CA ILE A 200 32.48 -2.52 5.04
C ILE A 200 32.80 -1.18 5.69
N GLU A 201 32.01 -0.88 6.62
CA GLU A 201 31.94 0.26 7.48
C GLU A 201 33.26 1.01 7.73
N THR A 202 33.25 2.29 7.41
CA THR A 202 34.10 3.27 8.08
C THR A 202 33.42 3.75 9.38
N ARG A 203 34.16 4.35 10.32
CA ARG A 203 33.57 4.84 11.58
C ARG A 203 32.44 5.84 11.39
N GLU A 204 32.37 6.51 10.25
CA GLU A 204 31.52 7.67 10.01
C GLU A 204 30.38 7.43 9.00
N LEU A 205 30.49 6.42 8.12
CA LEU A 205 29.56 6.15 7.04
C LEU A 205 28.86 4.80 7.21
N GLU A 206 27.63 4.70 6.74
CA GLU A 206 26.91 3.42 6.69
C GLU A 206 27.44 2.51 5.59
N ASP A 207 27.21 1.21 5.78
CA ASP A 207 27.53 0.21 4.77
C ASP A 207 26.72 0.41 3.50
N ILE A 208 27.34 0.26 2.34
CA ILE A 208 26.66 0.29 1.05
C ILE A 208 27.00 -0.94 0.22
N ASP A 209 26.03 -1.41 -0.56
CA ASP A 209 26.23 -2.46 -1.56
C ASP A 209 26.41 -1.78 -2.94
N LEU A 210 27.57 -1.91 -3.56
CA LEU A 210 27.84 -1.44 -4.92
C LEU A 210 27.61 -2.57 -5.92
N CYS A 211 26.90 -2.27 -7.01
CA CYS A 211 26.72 -3.16 -8.14
C CYS A 211 27.86 -2.98 -9.13
N LEU A 212 28.51 -4.10 -9.49
CA LEU A 212 29.62 -4.13 -10.41
C LEU A 212 29.25 -4.89 -11.68
N THR A 213 30.01 -4.68 -12.73
CA THR A 213 30.00 -5.60 -13.87
C THR A 213 30.65 -6.93 -13.49
N LYS A 214 30.38 -7.99 -14.26
CA LYS A 214 31.02 -9.30 -14.05
C LYS A 214 32.55 -9.21 -14.19
N GLU A 215 33.01 -8.38 -15.10
CA GLU A 215 34.45 -8.21 -15.37
C GLU A 215 35.15 -7.52 -14.20
N GLU A 216 34.57 -6.46 -13.67
CA GLU A 216 35.09 -5.74 -12.50
C GLU A 216 35.12 -6.66 -11.28
N LEU A 217 34.03 -7.41 -11.01
CA LEU A 217 34.00 -8.33 -9.88
C LEU A 217 35.07 -9.43 -9.98
N ASN A 218 35.35 -9.95 -11.20
CA ASN A 218 36.34 -11.00 -11.39
C ASN A 218 37.77 -10.50 -11.17
N ARG A 219 38.04 -9.23 -11.39
CA ARG A 219 39.35 -8.61 -11.14
C ARG A 219 39.62 -8.33 -9.65
N LEU A 220 38.58 -8.30 -8.84
CA LEU A 220 38.69 -8.03 -7.42
C LEU A 220 38.99 -9.32 -6.65
N PRO A 221 39.79 -9.33 -5.59
CA PRO A 221 39.83 -10.42 -4.61
C PRO A 221 38.55 -10.45 -3.77
N ASP A 222 38.34 -11.52 -3.00
CA ASP A 222 37.12 -11.68 -2.19
C ASP A 222 36.98 -10.63 -1.09
N ARG A 223 38.11 -10.10 -0.64
CA ARG A 223 38.20 -8.97 0.31
C ARG A 223 39.40 -8.11 -0.07
N GLY A 224 39.32 -6.84 0.18
CA GLY A 224 40.41 -5.93 -0.11
C GLY A 224 40.08 -4.48 0.23
N LYS A 225 40.91 -3.57 -0.21
CA LYS A 225 40.69 -2.14 -0.09
C LYS A 225 40.29 -1.54 -1.44
N LEU A 226 39.30 -0.70 -1.41
CA LEU A 226 38.80 0.05 -2.54
C LEU A 226 38.99 1.52 -2.26
N SER A 227 39.61 2.21 -3.19
CA SER A 227 39.75 3.67 -3.13
C SER A 227 38.53 4.29 -3.80
N VAL A 228 37.69 4.95 -3.03
CA VAL A 228 36.50 5.65 -3.47
C VAL A 228 36.81 7.13 -3.63
N LEU A 229 36.50 7.66 -4.79
CA LEU A 229 36.58 9.07 -5.10
C LEU A 229 35.17 9.64 -5.12
N GLY A 230 34.93 10.74 -4.44
CA GLY A 230 33.61 11.32 -4.37
C GLY A 230 33.56 12.64 -3.65
N THR A 231 32.34 13.14 -3.48
CA THR A 231 32.09 14.38 -2.75
C THR A 231 31.56 14.07 -1.36
N GLN A 232 32.16 14.58 -0.32
CA GLN A 232 31.78 14.40 1.08
C GLN A 232 31.19 15.67 1.67
N SER A 233 30.18 15.51 2.49
CA SER A 233 29.60 16.55 3.35
C SER A 233 29.31 15.97 4.74
N ARG A 234 28.81 16.78 5.66
CA ARG A 234 28.36 16.33 6.99
C ARG A 234 27.19 15.32 6.95
N PHE A 235 26.52 15.16 5.80
CA PHE A 235 25.36 14.28 5.62
C PHE A 235 25.73 12.93 5.04
N GLY A 236 26.92 12.83 4.38
CA GLY A 236 27.38 11.59 3.78
C GLY A 236 28.39 11.81 2.67
N LEU A 237 28.62 10.74 1.91
CA LEU A 237 29.54 10.68 0.79
C LEU A 237 28.78 10.25 -0.47
N HIS A 238 28.84 11.05 -1.51
CA HIS A 238 28.42 10.65 -2.85
C HIS A 238 29.60 10.02 -3.59
N VAL A 239 29.40 8.83 -4.11
CA VAL A 239 30.45 8.07 -4.81
C VAL A 239 30.39 8.44 -6.29
N ASP A 240 31.45 9.04 -6.80
CA ASP A 240 31.59 9.40 -8.22
C ASP A 240 32.33 8.28 -8.98
N GLU A 241 33.45 7.81 -8.41
CA GLU A 241 34.26 6.74 -8.99
C GLU A 241 34.86 5.86 -7.89
N PHE A 242 35.18 4.63 -8.27
CA PHE A 242 35.96 3.76 -7.41
C PHE A 242 37.12 3.10 -8.18
N SER A 243 38.25 2.90 -7.51
CA SER A 243 39.41 2.21 -8.05
C SER A 243 39.93 1.20 -7.04
N ILE A 244 40.53 0.14 -7.56
CA ILE A 244 41.22 -0.83 -6.70
C ILE A 244 42.41 -0.15 -6.10
N ALA A 245 42.48 -0.09 -4.78
CA ALA A 245 43.68 0.41 -4.11
C ALA A 245 44.82 -0.58 -4.40
N THR A 246 45.66 -0.25 -5.37
CA THR A 246 46.85 -1.05 -5.66
C THR A 246 47.75 -0.96 -4.43
N GLN A 247 47.88 -2.04 -3.68
CA GLN A 247 48.93 -2.12 -2.64
C GLN A 247 50.26 -1.89 -3.32
N ARG A 248 50.80 -0.64 -3.23
CA ARG A 248 52.22 -0.43 -3.49
C ARG A 248 52.95 -1.24 -2.42
N ARG A 249 53.54 -2.34 -2.84
CA ARG A 249 54.56 -3.06 -2.04
C ARG A 249 55.81 -2.19 -1.82
#